data_e2f32d64fea9781069faae7d39897761
#
_entry.id   e2f32d64fea9781069faae7d39897761
#
_cell.length_a   1.000
_cell.length_b   1.000
_cell.length_c   1.000
_cell.angle_alpha   90.00
_cell.angle_beta   90.00
_cell.angle_gamma   90.00
#
_symmetry.space_group_name_H-M   'P 1'
#
loop_
_entity.id
_entity.type
_entity.pdbx_description
1 polymer ?
#
loop_
_entity_poly.entity_id
_entity_poly.type
_entity_poly.pdbx_seq_one_letter_code
_entity_poly.pdbx_strand_id
1 'polypeptide(L)'
;MCRRLPCGAEQAYHDYDLRAFENPAWMYAGARHALELRARRTEFLGVFEPALLPFARWLAGNTARRSCRGGYGVLPVPAELPGALDTLDAMLDGSRSAFETFLRIPLPARRRNIELDWKDYDDLGYLSGHSVGEAEGAMFDALVQTHASLDIPLIILSAGQLDAPQLGELFYFLELTAALCAAADGLTPFDRKHRSPTRAQAAALLRG
;
A
#
# COMPACT_ATOMS: atom_id res chain seq x y z
N MET A 1 -14.84 8.94 -18.90
CA MET A 1 -13.89 8.41 -17.89
C MET A 1 -14.52 7.37 -16.97
N CYS A 2 -15.68 7.59 -16.36
CA CYS A 2 -16.31 6.62 -15.44
C CYS A 2 -16.69 5.24 -15.99
N ARG A 3 -16.84 5.04 -17.28
CA ARG A 3 -17.21 3.73 -17.85
C ARG A 3 -16.08 2.72 -18.00
N ARG A 4 -14.82 3.14 -17.94
CA ARG A 4 -13.66 2.25 -18.10
C ARG A 4 -13.19 1.61 -16.78
N LEU A 5 -13.42 2.25 -15.66
CA LEU A 5 -13.07 1.71 -14.34
C LEU A 5 -13.86 0.43 -13.99
N PRO A 6 -15.20 0.36 -14.20
CA PRO A 6 -15.93 -0.89 -14.04
C PRO A 6 -15.45 -2.02 -14.94
N CYS A 7 -15.03 -1.73 -16.18
CA CYS A 7 -14.51 -2.76 -17.09
C CYS A 7 -13.24 -3.43 -16.55
N GLY A 8 -12.33 -2.68 -15.93
CA GLY A 8 -11.14 -3.26 -15.30
C GLY A 8 -11.47 -4.16 -14.11
N ALA A 9 -12.42 -3.74 -13.27
CA ALA A 9 -12.89 -4.56 -12.16
C ALA A 9 -13.65 -5.82 -12.60
N GLU A 10 -14.41 -5.75 -13.68
CA GLU A 10 -15.11 -6.89 -14.29
C GLU A 10 -14.11 -7.89 -14.88
N GLN A 11 -13.08 -7.40 -15.58
CA GLN A 11 -12.00 -8.23 -16.09
C GLN A 11 -11.29 -8.96 -14.95
N ALA A 12 -10.92 -8.23 -13.89
CA ALA A 12 -10.29 -8.80 -12.70
C ALA A 12 -11.17 -9.87 -12.01
N TYR A 13 -12.48 -9.69 -12.01
CA TYR A 13 -13.39 -10.71 -11.48
C TYR A 13 -13.29 -12.03 -12.25
N HIS A 14 -13.08 -11.99 -13.57
CA HIS A 14 -12.89 -13.18 -14.40
C HIS A 14 -11.47 -13.74 -14.29
N ASP A 15 -10.46 -12.88 -14.20
CA ASP A 15 -9.05 -13.27 -14.16
C ASP A 15 -8.64 -13.84 -12.80
N TYR A 16 -9.24 -13.35 -11.72
CA TYR A 16 -8.98 -13.85 -10.36
C TYR A 16 -9.94 -14.99 -10.01
N ASP A 17 -9.88 -16.10 -10.74
CA ASP A 17 -10.60 -17.32 -10.35
C ASP A 17 -10.09 -17.78 -8.97
N LEU A 18 -11.01 -17.86 -8.01
CA LEU A 18 -10.72 -18.19 -6.62
C LEU A 18 -10.06 -19.56 -6.42
N ARG A 19 -10.03 -20.41 -7.44
CA ARG A 19 -9.49 -21.77 -7.36
C ARG A 19 -8.00 -21.90 -7.70
N ALA A 20 -7.37 -20.83 -8.20
CA ALA A 20 -5.97 -20.90 -8.62
C ALA A 20 -5.04 -20.50 -7.47
N PHE A 21 -4.08 -21.35 -7.14
CA PHE A 21 -2.99 -21.03 -6.21
C PHE A 21 -2.13 -19.86 -6.68
N GLU A 22 -2.17 -19.55 -7.96
CA GLU A 22 -1.47 -18.43 -8.60
C GLU A 22 -2.25 -17.10 -8.52
N ASN A 23 -3.41 -17.10 -7.88
CA ASN A 23 -4.21 -15.89 -7.72
C ASN A 23 -3.48 -14.89 -6.81
N PRO A 24 -3.10 -13.70 -7.32
CA PRO A 24 -2.30 -12.74 -6.57
C PRO A 24 -3.02 -12.19 -5.33
N ALA A 25 -4.34 -12.12 -5.31
CA ALA A 25 -5.11 -11.71 -4.14
C ALA A 25 -5.01 -12.73 -2.99
N TRP A 26 -5.02 -14.03 -3.31
CA TRP A 26 -4.77 -15.10 -2.34
C TRP A 26 -3.33 -15.08 -1.83
N MET A 27 -2.36 -14.86 -2.72
CA MET A 27 -0.95 -14.77 -2.33
C MET A 27 -0.72 -13.60 -1.38
N TYR A 28 -1.26 -12.43 -1.69
CA TYR A 28 -1.12 -11.26 -0.84
C TYR A 28 -1.86 -11.43 0.49
N ALA A 29 -3.08 -11.93 0.49
CA ALA A 29 -3.83 -12.21 1.72
C ALA A 29 -3.11 -13.25 2.59
N GLY A 30 -2.59 -14.32 1.99
CA GLY A 30 -1.83 -15.36 2.69
C GLY A 30 -0.54 -14.83 3.31
N ALA A 31 0.20 -13.98 2.57
CA ALA A 31 1.41 -13.34 3.09
C ALA A 31 1.10 -12.43 4.29
N ARG A 32 0.06 -11.61 4.20
CA ARG A 32 -0.38 -10.76 5.32
C ARG A 32 -0.78 -11.57 6.55
N HIS A 33 -1.57 -12.62 6.36
CA HIS A 33 -1.98 -13.50 7.46
C HIS A 33 -0.78 -14.24 8.08
N ALA A 34 0.15 -14.74 7.28
CA ALA A 34 1.37 -15.36 7.76
C ALA A 34 2.26 -14.40 8.58
N LEU A 35 2.32 -13.13 8.20
CA LEU A 35 3.03 -12.08 8.94
C LEU A 35 2.31 -11.72 10.23
N GLU A 36 0.98 -11.66 10.22
CA GLU A 36 0.17 -11.45 11.42
C GLU A 36 0.41 -12.55 12.47
N LEU A 37 0.43 -13.81 12.05
CA LEU A 37 0.72 -14.96 12.93
C LEU A 37 2.13 -14.86 13.54
N ARG A 38 3.04 -14.11 12.93
CA ARG A 38 4.38 -13.79 13.46
C ARG A 38 4.42 -12.48 14.24
N ALA A 39 3.27 -12.01 14.72
CA ALA A 39 3.10 -10.76 15.47
C ALA A 39 3.45 -9.48 14.68
N ARG A 40 3.50 -9.53 13.36
CA ARG A 40 3.67 -8.34 12.51
C ARG A 40 2.30 -7.78 12.16
N ARG A 41 1.83 -6.86 12.99
CA ARG A 41 0.45 -6.36 12.95
C ARG A 41 0.31 -4.95 12.40
N THR A 42 1.38 -4.34 11.96
CA THR A 42 1.38 -3.04 11.27
C THR A 42 1.94 -3.21 9.87
N GLU A 43 1.21 -2.75 8.88
CA GLU A 43 1.63 -2.74 7.48
C GLU A 43 1.79 -1.31 7.00
N PHE A 44 3.00 -0.92 6.63
CA PHE A 44 3.21 0.36 5.97
C PHE A 44 2.92 0.23 4.47
N LEU A 45 1.91 0.97 4.00
CA LEU A 45 1.52 1.03 2.58
C LEU A 45 2.27 2.18 1.91
N GLY A 46 3.45 1.89 1.39
CA GLY A 46 4.32 2.86 0.75
C GLY A 46 3.91 3.17 -0.68
N VAL A 47 3.80 4.47 -1.00
CA VAL A 47 3.53 4.98 -2.34
C VAL A 47 4.52 6.10 -2.67
N PHE A 48 5.19 6.01 -3.84
CA PHE A 48 6.07 7.06 -4.34
C PHE A 48 5.32 8.10 -5.18
N GLU A 49 4.20 7.72 -5.79
CA GLU A 49 3.37 8.63 -6.55
C GLU A 49 2.37 9.33 -5.63
N PRO A 50 2.48 10.65 -5.41
CA PRO A 50 1.56 11.38 -4.53
C PRO A 50 0.09 11.25 -4.93
N ALA A 51 -0.20 11.06 -6.22
CA ALA A 51 -1.55 10.83 -6.73
C ALA A 51 -2.18 9.52 -6.20
N LEU A 52 -1.38 8.56 -5.76
CA LEU A 52 -1.84 7.30 -5.16
C LEU A 52 -2.12 7.41 -3.65
N LEU A 53 -1.68 8.47 -2.99
CA LEU A 53 -1.87 8.61 -1.54
C LEU A 53 -3.35 8.61 -1.11
N PRO A 54 -4.28 9.30 -1.80
CA PRO A 54 -5.70 9.18 -1.50
C PRO A 54 -6.23 7.74 -1.63
N PHE A 55 -5.71 7.00 -2.62
CA PHE A 55 -6.02 5.59 -2.82
C PHE A 55 -5.49 4.72 -1.68
N ALA A 56 -4.23 4.89 -1.28
CA ALA A 56 -3.63 4.19 -0.14
C ALA A 56 -4.39 4.46 1.17
N ARG A 57 -4.82 5.71 1.41
CA ARG A 57 -5.66 6.08 2.56
C ARG A 57 -7.04 5.41 2.53
N TRP A 58 -7.67 5.36 1.36
CA TRP A 58 -8.93 4.64 1.18
C TRP A 58 -8.75 3.15 1.46
N LEU A 59 -7.73 2.53 0.88
CA LEU A 59 -7.39 1.12 1.09
C LEU A 59 -7.17 0.82 2.57
N ALA A 60 -6.34 1.60 3.25
CA ALA A 60 -6.07 1.44 4.68
C ALA A 60 -7.36 1.46 5.51
N GLY A 61 -8.21 2.47 5.28
CA GLY A 61 -9.48 2.59 5.99
C GLY A 61 -10.46 1.46 5.68
N ASN A 62 -10.47 0.95 4.45
CA ASN A 62 -11.34 -0.14 4.04
C ASN A 62 -10.88 -1.48 4.61
N THR A 63 -9.60 -1.79 4.51
CA THR A 63 -9.01 -3.01 5.06
C THR A 63 -9.13 -3.07 6.57
N ALA A 64 -8.79 -1.97 7.28
CA ALA A 64 -8.91 -1.91 8.73
C ALA A 64 -10.36 -2.19 9.21
N ARG A 65 -11.35 -1.66 8.51
CA ARG A 65 -12.76 -1.91 8.86
C ARG A 65 -13.18 -3.37 8.68
N ARG A 66 -12.57 -4.11 7.77
CA ARG A 66 -12.95 -5.49 7.46
C ARG A 66 -12.19 -6.50 8.29
N SER A 67 -10.89 -6.32 8.48
CA SER A 67 -10.01 -7.31 9.11
C SER A 67 -9.55 -6.94 10.52
N CYS A 68 -9.46 -5.66 10.89
CA CYS A 68 -9.01 -5.29 12.24
C CYS A 68 -10.15 -5.33 13.26
N ARG A 69 -10.53 -6.52 13.71
CA ARG A 69 -11.62 -6.72 14.68
C ARG A 69 -11.29 -7.82 15.67
N GLY A 70 -11.80 -7.70 16.89
CA GLY A 70 -11.68 -8.77 17.89
C GLY A 70 -10.25 -9.11 18.31
N GLY A 71 -9.29 -8.20 18.09
CA GLY A 71 -7.88 -8.44 18.36
C GLY A 71 -7.12 -9.09 17.20
N TYR A 72 -7.76 -9.28 16.06
CA TYR A 72 -7.17 -9.81 14.82
C TYR A 72 -6.92 -8.71 13.81
N GLY A 73 -6.14 -9.06 12.78
CA GLY A 73 -5.90 -8.26 11.60
C GLY A 73 -4.65 -7.39 11.68
N VAL A 74 -4.21 -7.02 10.50
CA VAL A 74 -3.07 -6.14 10.26
C VAL A 74 -3.57 -4.73 10.03
N LEU A 75 -3.06 -3.76 10.81
CA LEU A 75 -3.39 -2.35 10.67
C LEU A 75 -2.57 -1.73 9.54
N PRO A 76 -3.19 -1.35 8.42
CA PRO A 76 -2.50 -0.67 7.34
C PRO A 76 -2.33 0.82 7.64
N VAL A 77 -1.12 1.32 7.44
CA VAL A 77 -0.72 2.72 7.65
C VAL A 77 -0.17 3.26 6.32
N PRO A 78 -0.83 4.23 5.68
CA PRO A 78 -0.31 4.82 4.45
C PRO A 78 0.97 5.60 4.72
N ALA A 79 1.97 5.39 3.86
CA ALA A 79 3.26 6.07 3.90
C ALA A 79 3.54 6.70 2.54
N GLU A 80 3.68 8.02 2.52
CA GLU A 80 4.07 8.77 1.32
C GLU A 80 5.59 8.86 1.25
N LEU A 81 6.17 8.35 0.19
CA LEU A 81 7.61 8.35 -0.04
C LEU A 81 7.98 9.46 -1.03
N PRO A 82 9.13 10.12 -0.82
CA PRO A 82 10.19 9.83 0.17
C PRO A 82 9.95 10.37 1.59
N GLY A 83 8.92 11.17 1.84
CA GLY A 83 8.72 11.87 3.12
C GLY A 83 8.60 10.97 4.36
N ALA A 84 8.25 9.69 4.19
CA ALA A 84 8.16 8.73 5.29
C ALA A 84 9.42 7.89 5.50
N LEU A 85 10.52 8.13 4.76
CA LEU A 85 11.73 7.29 4.83
C LEU A 85 12.29 7.21 6.25
N ASP A 86 12.48 8.33 6.93
CA ASP A 86 13.01 8.34 8.30
C ASP A 86 12.16 7.49 9.27
N THR A 87 10.83 7.46 9.04
CA THR A 87 9.91 6.63 9.84
C THR A 87 10.07 5.15 9.52
N LEU A 88 10.30 4.79 8.27
CA LEU A 88 10.53 3.41 7.85
C LEU A 88 11.91 2.95 8.30
N ASP A 89 12.93 3.77 8.16
CA ASP A 89 14.29 3.49 8.61
C ASP A 89 14.37 3.30 10.14
N ALA A 90 13.53 4.00 10.90
CA ALA A 90 13.45 3.79 12.35
C ALA A 90 13.00 2.36 12.74
N MET A 91 12.39 1.60 11.82
CA MET A 91 12.10 0.18 12.06
C MET A 91 13.36 -0.70 12.05
N LEU A 92 14.45 -0.24 11.46
CA LEU A 92 15.71 -1.00 11.36
C LEU A 92 16.27 -1.29 12.75
N ASP A 93 16.18 -0.32 13.65
CA ASP A 93 16.68 -0.42 15.03
C ASP A 93 15.58 -0.64 16.07
N GLY A 94 14.32 -0.46 15.67
CA GLY A 94 13.16 -0.46 16.56
C GLY A 94 12.41 -1.79 16.65
N SER A 95 11.13 -1.68 17.00
CA SER A 95 10.23 -2.83 17.10
C SER A 95 9.97 -3.44 15.72
N ARG A 96 10.29 -4.73 15.57
CA ARG A 96 10.03 -5.50 14.36
C ARG A 96 8.59 -6.01 14.27
N SER A 97 7.62 -5.25 14.77
CA SER A 97 6.19 -5.59 14.72
C SER A 97 5.49 -5.19 13.42
N ALA A 98 6.20 -4.57 12.51
CA ALA A 98 5.71 -4.09 11.23
C ALA A 98 6.31 -4.85 10.03
N PHE A 99 5.69 -4.66 8.88
CA PHE A 99 6.18 -5.02 7.55
C PHE A 99 5.76 -3.96 6.54
N GLU A 100 6.28 -4.03 5.34
CA GLU A 100 6.06 -3.03 4.31
C GLU A 100 5.37 -3.62 3.08
N THR A 101 4.47 -2.85 2.50
CA THR A 101 3.88 -3.15 1.18
C THR A 101 4.01 -1.91 0.30
N PHE A 102 4.76 -2.03 -0.80
CA PHE A 102 4.94 -0.94 -1.74
C PHE A 102 4.04 -1.13 -2.96
N LEU A 103 3.25 -0.10 -3.25
CA LEU A 103 2.49 -0.04 -4.50
C LEU A 103 3.35 0.65 -5.55
N ARG A 104 3.93 -0.15 -6.45
CA ARG A 104 4.76 0.32 -7.55
C ARG A 104 3.97 0.34 -8.85
N ILE A 105 3.70 1.53 -9.35
CA ILE A 105 3.12 1.75 -10.67
C ILE A 105 4.15 2.50 -11.49
N PRO A 106 4.64 1.93 -12.62
CA PRO A 106 5.55 2.62 -13.50
C PRO A 106 4.88 3.87 -14.04
N LEU A 107 5.41 5.03 -13.70
CA LEU A 107 5.00 6.27 -14.33
C LEU A 107 5.74 6.44 -15.65
N PRO A 108 5.11 7.09 -16.65
CA PRO A 108 5.84 7.54 -17.81
C PRO A 108 7.01 8.40 -17.31
N ALA A 109 8.21 8.07 -17.77
CA ALA A 109 9.46 8.68 -17.31
C ALA A 109 9.28 10.20 -17.19
N ARG A 110 9.34 10.72 -15.98
CA ARG A 110 9.43 12.16 -15.73
C ARG A 110 10.82 12.58 -16.22
N ARG A 111 10.89 12.94 -17.50
CA ARG A 111 12.12 13.28 -18.20
C ARG A 111 12.74 14.62 -17.77
N ARG A 112 12.24 15.23 -16.71
CA ARG A 112 12.82 16.47 -16.21
C ARG A 112 14.11 16.15 -15.49
N ASN A 113 15.23 16.52 -16.09
CA ASN A 113 16.54 16.39 -15.47
C ASN A 113 16.66 17.36 -14.29
N ILE A 114 17.35 16.89 -13.27
CA ILE A 114 17.72 17.69 -12.11
C ILE A 114 18.93 18.54 -12.54
N GLU A 115 18.73 19.86 -12.59
CA GLU A 115 19.79 20.82 -12.83
C GLU A 115 20.30 21.28 -11.47
N LEU A 116 21.57 21.11 -11.22
CA LEU A 116 22.19 21.59 -10.00
C LEU A 116 22.78 22.97 -10.18
N ASP A 117 22.81 23.72 -9.10
CA ASP A 117 23.61 24.91 -8.98
C ASP A 117 25.11 24.51 -9.01
N TRP A 118 25.95 25.40 -9.54
CA TRP A 118 27.40 25.17 -9.70
C TRP A 118 28.17 24.99 -8.37
N LYS A 119 27.52 25.23 -7.24
CA LYS A 119 28.02 25.00 -5.89
C LYS A 119 27.16 23.99 -5.18
N ASP A 120 27.71 22.81 -4.94
CA ASP A 120 27.08 21.73 -4.19
C ASP A 120 27.12 22.03 -2.69
N TYR A 121 26.27 22.97 -2.24
CA TYR A 121 26.21 23.36 -0.81
C TYR A 121 25.44 22.37 0.08
N ASP A 122 24.65 21.50 -0.52
CA ASP A 122 23.74 20.57 0.11
C ASP A 122 24.12 19.10 -0.10
N ASP A 123 25.28 18.84 -0.70
CA ASP A 123 25.81 17.52 -1.04
C ASP A 123 24.86 16.69 -1.95
N LEU A 124 23.99 17.35 -2.70
CA LEU A 124 23.08 16.71 -3.67
C LEU A 124 23.65 16.64 -5.09
N GLY A 125 24.94 16.97 -5.26
CA GLY A 125 25.65 16.99 -6.54
C GLY A 125 25.55 15.69 -7.32
N TYR A 126 25.39 14.57 -6.66
CA TYR A 126 25.22 13.27 -7.26
C TYR A 126 23.92 13.11 -8.07
N LEU A 127 22.91 13.97 -7.85
CA LEU A 127 21.66 13.97 -8.62
C LEU A 127 21.78 14.65 -9.99
N SER A 128 22.88 15.37 -10.23
CA SER A 128 23.07 16.14 -11.47
C SER A 128 23.00 15.28 -12.71
N GLY A 129 22.18 15.72 -13.66
CA GLY A 129 21.99 15.04 -14.93
C GLY A 129 21.04 13.84 -14.88
N HIS A 130 20.64 13.38 -13.71
CA HIS A 130 19.60 12.37 -13.55
C HIS A 130 18.20 12.96 -13.66
N SER A 131 17.26 12.20 -14.16
CA SER A 131 15.85 12.57 -14.11
C SER A 131 15.26 12.32 -12.72
N VAL A 132 14.18 13.04 -12.37
CA VAL A 132 13.45 12.80 -11.13
C VAL A 132 12.99 11.34 -11.02
N GLY A 133 12.55 10.74 -12.14
CA GLY A 133 12.14 9.32 -12.13
C GLY A 133 13.29 8.34 -11.88
N GLU A 134 14.52 8.65 -12.34
CA GLU A 134 15.71 7.84 -12.01
C GLU A 134 16.08 7.96 -10.53
N ALA A 135 16.00 9.17 -9.97
CA ALA A 135 16.27 9.38 -8.55
C ALA A 135 15.23 8.65 -7.67
N GLU A 136 13.93 8.73 -8.01
CA GLU A 136 12.87 7.96 -7.32
C GLU A 136 13.07 6.45 -7.44
N GLY A 137 13.48 5.97 -8.62
CA GLY A 137 13.80 4.55 -8.85
C GLY A 137 14.96 4.07 -8.00
N ALA A 138 16.05 4.83 -7.97
CA ALA A 138 17.22 4.52 -7.17
C ALA A 138 16.91 4.50 -5.67
N MET A 139 16.09 5.44 -5.20
CA MET A 139 15.65 5.51 -3.81
C MET A 139 14.77 4.30 -3.44
N PHE A 140 13.85 3.89 -4.30
CA PHE A 140 13.05 2.69 -4.11
C PHE A 140 13.93 1.43 -4.04
N ASP A 141 14.86 1.27 -4.97
CA ASP A 141 15.75 0.11 -5.02
C ASP A 141 16.67 0.06 -3.78
N ALA A 142 17.17 1.21 -3.34
CA ALA A 142 17.98 1.33 -2.11
C ALA A 142 17.17 0.94 -0.86
N LEU A 143 15.94 1.43 -0.73
CA LEU A 143 15.05 1.08 0.38
C LEU A 143 14.79 -0.44 0.40
N VAL A 144 14.41 -1.03 -0.72
CA VAL A 144 14.14 -2.47 -0.82
C VAL A 144 15.37 -3.28 -0.44
N GLN A 145 16.56 -2.92 -0.96
CA GLN A 145 17.80 -3.64 -0.67
C GLN A 145 18.20 -3.52 0.81
N THR A 146 18.12 -2.31 1.37
CA THR A 146 18.47 -2.05 2.77
C THR A 146 17.56 -2.82 3.71
N HIS A 147 16.26 -2.69 3.55
CA HIS A 147 15.29 -3.31 4.45
C HIS A 147 15.27 -4.85 4.31
N ALA A 148 15.40 -5.37 3.09
CA ALA A 148 15.52 -6.81 2.87
C ALA A 148 16.79 -7.39 3.53
N SER A 149 17.92 -6.67 3.48
CA SER A 149 19.19 -7.10 4.11
C SER A 149 19.12 -7.18 5.63
N LEU A 150 18.15 -6.50 6.23
CA LEU A 150 17.92 -6.43 7.69
C LEU A 150 16.69 -7.25 8.14
N ASP A 151 16.23 -8.17 7.29
CA ASP A 151 15.08 -9.07 7.56
C ASP A 151 13.77 -8.33 7.87
N ILE A 152 13.56 -7.13 7.31
CA ILE A 152 12.26 -6.50 7.31
C ILE A 152 11.44 -7.11 6.16
N PRO A 153 10.31 -7.76 6.46
CA PRO A 153 9.48 -8.33 5.41
C PRO A 153 8.86 -7.22 4.57
N LEU A 154 8.99 -7.34 3.25
CA LEU A 154 8.41 -6.41 2.30
C LEU A 154 7.68 -7.15 1.17
N ILE A 155 6.64 -6.53 0.69
CA ILE A 155 5.79 -6.99 -0.40
C ILE A 155 5.74 -5.90 -1.45
N ILE A 156 5.95 -6.24 -2.71
CA ILE A 156 5.87 -5.29 -3.82
C ILE A 156 4.65 -5.66 -4.68
N LEU A 157 3.68 -4.75 -4.71
CA LEU A 157 2.53 -4.84 -5.60
C LEU A 157 2.81 -3.98 -6.83
N SER A 158 3.08 -4.63 -7.95
CA SER A 158 3.35 -3.95 -9.21
C SER A 158 2.11 -3.97 -10.10
N ALA A 159 1.70 -2.80 -10.59
CA ALA A 159 0.67 -2.65 -11.62
C ALA A 159 1.27 -2.03 -12.88
N GLY A 160 0.67 -2.28 -14.05
CA GLY A 160 1.23 -1.87 -15.34
C GLY A 160 1.22 -0.36 -15.56
N GLN A 161 0.04 0.24 -15.61
CA GLN A 161 -0.14 1.68 -15.84
C GLN A 161 -1.20 2.22 -14.90
N LEU A 162 -1.13 3.50 -14.56
CA LEU A 162 -2.17 4.18 -13.81
C LEU A 162 -3.23 4.74 -14.77
N ASP A 163 -4.03 3.84 -15.36
CA ASP A 163 -5.20 4.20 -16.13
C ASP A 163 -6.51 3.74 -15.45
N ALA A 164 -7.66 4.08 -16.02
CA ALA A 164 -8.94 3.77 -15.39
C ALA A 164 -9.24 2.26 -15.32
N PRO A 165 -8.95 1.42 -16.33
CA PRO A 165 -9.07 -0.03 -16.22
C PRO A 165 -8.17 -0.64 -15.16
N GLN A 166 -6.89 -0.31 -15.15
CA GLN A 166 -5.92 -0.79 -14.16
C GLN A 166 -6.30 -0.38 -12.74
N LEU A 167 -6.79 0.85 -12.56
CA LEU A 167 -7.31 1.28 -11.26
C LEU A 167 -8.54 0.46 -10.84
N GLY A 168 -9.41 0.10 -11.77
CA GLY A 168 -10.56 -0.78 -11.52
C GLY A 168 -10.15 -2.18 -11.09
N GLU A 169 -9.16 -2.76 -11.78
CA GLU A 169 -8.54 -4.04 -11.43
C GLU A 169 -7.93 -3.99 -10.03
N LEU A 170 -7.16 -2.95 -9.73
CA LEU A 170 -6.53 -2.76 -8.43
C LEU A 170 -7.56 -2.62 -7.30
N PHE A 171 -8.67 -1.91 -7.52
CA PHE A 171 -9.78 -1.87 -6.58
C PHE A 171 -10.34 -3.26 -6.30
N TYR A 172 -10.62 -4.04 -7.33
CA TYR A 172 -11.15 -5.39 -7.17
C TYR A 172 -10.16 -6.31 -6.42
N PHE A 173 -8.90 -6.31 -6.84
CA PHE A 173 -7.81 -7.06 -6.20
C PHE A 173 -7.74 -6.79 -4.69
N LEU A 174 -7.74 -5.53 -4.29
CA LEU A 174 -7.60 -5.12 -2.90
C LEU A 174 -8.86 -5.38 -2.06
N GLU A 175 -10.05 -5.23 -2.66
CA GLU A 175 -11.31 -5.61 -2.03
C GLU A 175 -11.39 -7.13 -1.78
N LEU A 176 -10.99 -7.93 -2.77
CA LEU A 176 -10.90 -9.37 -2.64
C LEU A 176 -9.88 -9.77 -1.56
N THR A 177 -8.67 -9.19 -1.58
CA THR A 177 -7.65 -9.41 -0.56
C THR A 177 -8.18 -9.11 0.84
N ALA A 178 -8.85 -7.97 1.04
CA ALA A 178 -9.42 -7.60 2.34
C ALA A 178 -10.50 -8.59 2.81
N ALA A 179 -11.30 -9.13 1.88
CA ALA A 179 -12.29 -10.16 2.20
C ALA A 179 -11.63 -11.49 2.58
N LEU A 180 -10.57 -11.88 1.86
CA LEU A 180 -9.81 -13.10 2.15
C LEU A 180 -9.08 -13.03 3.50
N CYS A 181 -8.46 -11.90 3.84
CA CYS A 181 -7.87 -11.69 5.16
C CYS A 181 -8.91 -11.84 6.27
N ALA A 182 -10.06 -11.18 6.14
CA ALA A 182 -11.13 -11.31 7.13
C ALA A 182 -11.62 -12.77 7.27
N ALA A 183 -11.74 -13.49 6.17
CA ALA A 183 -12.14 -14.90 6.18
C ALA A 183 -11.08 -15.78 6.84
N ALA A 184 -9.79 -15.53 6.62
CA ALA A 184 -8.69 -16.25 7.26
C ALA A 184 -8.71 -16.10 8.80
N ASP A 185 -9.15 -14.94 9.29
CA ASP A 185 -9.32 -14.63 10.70
C ASP A 185 -10.68 -15.14 11.27
N GLY A 186 -11.47 -15.86 10.47
CA GLY A 186 -12.81 -16.33 10.87
C GLY A 186 -13.86 -15.21 10.96
N LEU A 187 -13.58 -14.04 10.41
CA LEU A 187 -14.48 -12.90 10.41
C LEU A 187 -15.39 -12.90 9.18
N THR A 188 -16.58 -12.35 9.32
CA THR A 188 -17.48 -12.14 8.17
C THR A 188 -17.11 -10.84 7.46
N PRO A 189 -16.55 -10.89 6.22
CA PRO A 189 -16.03 -9.71 5.54
C PRO A 189 -17.10 -8.68 5.14
N PHE A 190 -18.36 -9.11 5.06
CA PHE A 190 -19.50 -8.28 4.63
C PHE A 190 -20.36 -7.77 5.79
N ASP A 191 -19.91 -7.92 7.04
CA ASP A 191 -20.66 -7.41 8.20
C ASP A 191 -20.65 -5.87 8.22
N ARG A 192 -21.86 -5.29 8.10
CA ARG A 192 -22.10 -3.83 8.10
C ARG A 192 -22.22 -3.21 9.50
N LYS A 193 -22.11 -4.00 10.55
CA LYS A 193 -22.35 -3.50 11.93
C LYS A 193 -21.23 -2.61 12.47
N HIS A 194 -20.09 -2.52 11.76
CA HIS A 194 -18.99 -1.70 12.22
C HIS A 194 -19.22 -0.21 11.92
N ARG A 195 -19.87 0.48 12.81
CA ARG A 195 -19.97 1.95 12.81
C ARG A 195 -18.76 2.51 13.56
N SER A 196 -18.13 3.54 13.01
CA SER A 196 -17.06 4.27 13.71
C SER A 196 -17.62 4.85 15.02
N PRO A 197 -17.15 4.43 16.20
CA PRO A 197 -17.63 4.97 17.49
C PRO A 197 -17.37 6.46 17.59
N THR A 198 -16.25 6.94 17.06
CA THR A 198 -15.91 8.38 17.02
C THR A 198 -16.91 9.18 16.22
N ARG A 199 -17.34 8.69 15.04
CA ARG A 199 -18.37 9.38 14.23
C ARG A 199 -19.73 9.38 14.92
N ALA A 200 -20.07 8.29 15.60
CA ALA A 200 -21.31 8.21 16.36
C ALA A 200 -21.30 9.21 17.52
N GLN A 201 -20.19 9.31 18.25
CA GLN A 201 -20.02 10.27 19.34
C GLN A 201 -20.04 11.73 18.85
N ALA A 202 -19.35 12.02 17.73
CA ALA A 202 -19.39 13.36 17.13
C ALA A 202 -20.82 13.75 16.75
N ALA A 203 -21.58 12.83 16.15
CA ALA A 203 -22.98 13.08 15.83
C ALA A 203 -23.85 13.29 17.07
N ALA A 204 -23.58 12.62 18.18
CA ALA A 204 -24.28 12.83 19.44
C ALA A 204 -23.99 14.22 20.02
N LEU A 205 -22.72 14.63 20.02
CA LEU A 205 -22.30 15.96 20.50
C LEU A 205 -22.88 17.12 19.67
N LEU A 206 -23.15 16.91 18.39
CA LEU A 206 -23.77 17.93 17.53
C LEU A 206 -25.31 18.01 17.69
N ARG A 207 -25.94 16.99 18.30
CA ARG A 207 -27.38 16.93 18.51
C ARG A 207 -27.82 17.37 19.92
N GLY A 208 -26.85 17.40 20.85
CA GLY A 208 -27.08 17.81 22.25
C GLY A 208 -27.06 19.29 22.43
#